data_deb9698cb9fe61aa03c03c57bc3982bd
#
_entry.id   deb9698cb9fe61aa03c03c57bc3982bd
#
_cell.length_a   1.000
_cell.length_b   1.000
_cell.length_c   1.000
_cell.angle_alpha   90.00
_cell.angle_beta   90.00
_cell.angle_gamma   90.00
#
_symmetry.space_group_name_H-M   'P 1'
#
loop_
_entity.id
_entity.type
_entity.pdbx_description
1 polymer ?
#
loop_
_entity_poly.entity_id
_entity_poly.type
_entity_poly.pdbx_seq_one_letter_code
_entity_poly.pdbx_strand_id
1 'polypeptide(L)'
;MKSPKIMKNPWLNISLSDTVADCDKPVINSLTTAVKSKIVLDTLPEPYHGDPEAKVYLLNGNPGHSEKDLTFVGCGNAIQAASVLPNGKNAFSNIYEKEICEELWHINKEFIWLRDSETVVNAIGESHLGYKWWKDRVRKLKKACGCEISEKVFCIECFPYHTKHKMAFDLPSGKYVDDFIYSAMEEEKVIVLMRSRREWFARIKGLENYSNLILLNSCQNVSLSPGNMTKSDWEKLVKTLK
;
A
#
# COMPACT_ATOMS: atom_id res chain seq x y z
N MET A 1 -0.29 5.09 30.98
CA MET A 1 0.07 5.77 29.73
C MET A 1 -1.23 6.23 29.08
N LYS A 2 -1.33 7.49 28.61
CA LYS A 2 -2.51 7.92 27.85
C LYS A 2 -2.47 7.22 26.51
N SER A 3 -3.54 6.51 26.15
CA SER A 3 -3.71 5.97 24.80
C SER A 3 -3.39 7.05 23.75
N PRO A 4 -2.57 6.77 22.76
CA PRO A 4 -2.30 7.74 21.71
C PRO A 4 -3.63 8.18 21.12
N LYS A 5 -3.80 9.49 20.94
CA LYS A 5 -4.99 10.06 20.31
C LYS A 5 -4.91 9.66 18.84
N ILE A 6 -5.64 8.62 18.44
CA ILE A 6 -5.68 8.16 17.05
C ILE A 6 -5.99 9.36 16.17
N MET A 7 -5.11 9.65 15.24
CA MET A 7 -5.31 10.73 14.29
C MET A 7 -6.54 10.41 13.43
N LYS A 8 -7.42 11.39 13.21
CA LYS A 8 -8.54 11.21 12.30
C LYS A 8 -7.99 10.83 10.91
N ASN A 9 -8.62 9.84 10.26
CA ASN A 9 -8.22 9.42 8.93
C ASN A 9 -8.17 10.60 7.95
N PRO A 10 -6.98 10.97 7.42
CA PRO A 10 -6.82 12.14 6.57
C PRO A 10 -7.36 11.94 5.14
N TRP A 11 -7.71 10.70 4.79
CA TRP A 11 -8.10 10.31 3.43
C TRP A 11 -9.61 10.36 3.19
N LEU A 12 -10.42 10.59 4.24
CA LEU A 12 -11.89 10.55 4.15
C LEU A 12 -12.50 11.59 3.19
N ASN A 13 -11.80 12.68 2.93
CA ASN A 13 -12.33 13.78 2.12
C ASN A 13 -11.71 13.86 0.72
N ILE A 14 -10.85 12.91 0.34
CA ILE A 14 -10.28 12.92 -1.00
C ILE A 14 -11.32 12.50 -2.04
N SER A 15 -11.11 12.97 -3.27
CA SER A 15 -11.93 12.65 -4.44
C SER A 15 -11.08 12.67 -5.70
N LEU A 16 -11.64 12.26 -6.83
CA LEU A 16 -10.93 12.35 -8.13
C LEU A 16 -10.59 13.78 -8.54
N SER A 17 -11.35 14.77 -8.05
CA SER A 17 -11.08 16.20 -8.30
C SER A 17 -10.15 16.81 -7.26
N ASP A 18 -9.94 16.17 -6.12
CA ASP A 18 -9.08 16.63 -5.03
C ASP A 18 -8.41 15.42 -4.36
N THR A 19 -7.32 14.99 -4.95
CA THR A 19 -6.59 13.77 -4.59
C THR A 19 -5.56 13.99 -3.47
N VAL A 20 -5.43 15.23 -2.97
CA VAL A 20 -4.47 15.57 -1.92
C VAL A 20 -5.17 15.70 -0.58
N ALA A 21 -4.71 14.94 0.41
CA ALA A 21 -5.21 15.07 1.78
C ALA A 21 -5.04 16.50 2.30
N ASP A 22 -6.06 17.06 2.94
CA ASP A 22 -6.07 18.46 3.39
C ASP A 22 -4.86 18.81 4.25
N CYS A 23 -4.44 17.92 5.12
CA CYS A 23 -3.26 18.12 5.96
C CYS A 23 -1.94 18.18 5.18
N ASP A 24 -1.87 17.58 3.98
CA ASP A 24 -0.67 17.56 3.15
C ASP A 24 -0.59 18.75 2.17
N LYS A 25 -1.73 19.38 1.86
CA LYS A 25 -1.79 20.51 0.92
C LYS A 25 -0.78 21.63 1.22
N PRO A 26 -0.58 22.08 2.47
CA PRO A 26 0.41 23.10 2.76
C PRO A 26 1.84 22.68 2.38
N VAL A 27 2.21 21.43 2.68
CA VAL A 27 3.54 20.90 2.35
C VAL A 27 3.69 20.76 0.83
N ILE A 28 2.75 20.11 0.16
CA ILE A 28 2.81 19.89 -1.29
C ILE A 28 2.80 21.21 -2.06
N ASN A 29 2.03 22.21 -1.60
CA ASN A 29 1.99 23.53 -2.24
C ASN A 29 3.28 24.33 -2.05
N SER A 30 4.02 24.10 -0.98
CA SER A 30 5.32 24.75 -0.71
C SER A 30 6.48 24.16 -1.52
N LEU A 31 6.29 22.98 -2.17
CA LEU A 31 7.32 22.35 -2.96
C LEU A 31 7.66 23.14 -4.20
N THR A 32 8.95 23.13 -4.56
CA THR A 32 9.38 23.71 -5.85
C THR A 32 8.74 22.95 -7.01
N THR A 33 8.55 23.65 -8.14
CA THR A 33 7.99 23.04 -9.36
C THR A 33 8.74 21.76 -9.77
N ALA A 34 10.08 21.77 -9.64
CA ALA A 34 10.92 20.61 -9.99
C ALA A 34 10.68 19.39 -9.07
N VAL A 35 10.30 19.60 -7.82
CA VAL A 35 9.93 18.50 -6.91
C VAL A 35 8.50 18.07 -7.14
N LYS A 36 7.58 19.04 -7.24
CA LYS A 36 6.15 18.78 -7.44
C LYS A 36 5.88 18.00 -8.73
N SER A 37 6.61 18.28 -9.81
CA SER A 37 6.47 17.56 -11.10
C SER A 37 6.84 16.05 -11.03
N LYS A 38 7.45 15.60 -9.96
CA LYS A 38 7.76 14.18 -9.74
C LYS A 38 6.62 13.42 -9.05
N ILE A 39 5.67 14.15 -8.47
CA ILE A 39 4.50 13.58 -7.78
C ILE A 39 3.34 13.61 -8.76
N VAL A 40 2.63 12.50 -8.87
CA VAL A 40 1.43 12.35 -9.69
C VAL A 40 0.25 12.62 -8.78
N LEU A 41 -0.40 13.77 -8.97
CA LEU A 41 -1.50 14.25 -8.13
C LEU A 41 -2.88 14.19 -8.81
N ASP A 42 -2.95 13.64 -10.00
CA ASP A 42 -4.17 13.37 -10.75
C ASP A 42 -4.67 11.91 -10.59
N THR A 43 -4.04 11.19 -9.66
CA THR A 43 -4.35 9.82 -9.28
C THR A 43 -4.61 9.77 -7.78
N LEU A 44 -5.54 8.93 -7.32
CA LEU A 44 -5.80 8.76 -5.90
C LEU A 44 -4.54 8.26 -5.17
N PRO A 45 -4.26 8.75 -3.96
CA PRO A 45 -3.16 8.25 -3.16
C PRO A 45 -3.41 6.81 -2.69
N GLU A 46 -2.34 6.08 -2.46
CA GLU A 46 -2.35 4.70 -1.97
C GLU A 46 -1.51 4.58 -0.69
N PRO A 47 -1.97 5.11 0.46
CA PRO A 47 -1.21 5.09 1.70
C PRO A 47 -1.04 3.68 2.28
N TYR A 48 -2.02 2.80 2.04
CA TYR A 48 -2.02 1.42 2.52
C TYR A 48 -3.00 0.55 1.75
N HIS A 49 -2.85 -0.78 1.88
CA HIS A 49 -3.69 -1.79 1.24
C HIS A 49 -3.82 -3.03 2.13
N GLY A 50 -4.94 -3.69 2.10
CA GLY A 50 -5.20 -4.92 2.83
C GLY A 50 -5.86 -4.70 4.18
N ASP A 51 -5.76 -5.69 5.05
CA ASP A 51 -6.46 -5.73 6.32
C ASP A 51 -5.55 -5.25 7.47
N PRO A 52 -5.86 -4.16 8.18
CA PRO A 52 -5.08 -3.71 9.32
C PRO A 52 -5.04 -4.72 10.47
N GLU A 53 -6.00 -5.66 10.52
CA GLU A 53 -5.97 -6.78 11.47
C GLU A 53 -5.03 -7.92 11.06
N ALA A 54 -4.44 -7.85 9.86
CA ALA A 54 -3.50 -8.86 9.40
C ALA A 54 -2.30 -9.01 10.36
N LYS A 55 -1.80 -10.24 10.46
CA LYS A 55 -0.63 -10.57 11.31
C LYS A 55 0.71 -10.17 10.68
N VAL A 56 0.72 -9.83 9.40
CA VAL A 56 1.92 -9.46 8.65
C VAL A 56 1.74 -8.11 8.00
N TYR A 57 2.64 -7.19 8.30
CA TYR A 57 2.71 -5.85 7.71
C TYR A 57 3.87 -5.78 6.73
N LEU A 58 3.64 -5.18 5.57
CA LEU A 58 4.65 -4.98 4.53
C LEU A 58 4.90 -3.47 4.37
N LEU A 59 6.09 -3.00 4.73
CA LEU A 59 6.45 -1.59 4.65
C LEU A 59 7.16 -1.28 3.33
N ASN A 60 6.51 -0.53 2.48
CA ASN A 60 6.97 -0.12 1.15
C ASN A 60 7.51 1.33 1.12
N GLY A 61 7.74 1.84 -0.07
CA GLY A 61 8.30 3.18 -0.27
C GLY A 61 7.26 4.19 -0.73
N ASN A 62 6.71 3.96 -1.89
CA ASN A 62 5.69 4.77 -2.53
C ASN A 62 4.98 3.95 -3.60
N PRO A 63 3.73 4.23 -3.90
CA PRO A 63 3.06 3.66 -5.05
C PRO A 63 3.83 4.04 -6.32
N GLY A 64 4.04 3.05 -7.18
CA GLY A 64 4.58 3.31 -8.51
C GLY A 64 3.60 4.12 -9.34
N HIS A 65 4.05 4.56 -10.51
CA HIS A 65 3.20 5.23 -11.48
C HIS A 65 3.39 4.62 -12.85
N SER A 66 2.28 4.39 -13.54
CA SER A 66 2.26 4.06 -14.95
C SER A 66 1.22 4.92 -15.68
N GLU A 67 1.39 5.11 -16.99
CA GLU A 67 0.38 5.81 -17.80
C GLU A 67 -0.96 5.08 -17.80
N LYS A 68 -0.96 3.77 -17.52
CA LYS A 68 -2.18 2.98 -17.38
C LYS A 68 -2.96 3.31 -16.10
N ASP A 69 -2.28 3.73 -15.03
CA ASP A 69 -2.94 4.15 -13.80
C ASP A 69 -3.80 5.38 -14.04
N LEU A 70 -3.31 6.33 -14.85
CA LEU A 70 -4.09 7.51 -15.29
C LEU A 70 -5.30 7.12 -16.15
N THR A 71 -5.16 6.10 -16.98
CA THR A 71 -6.27 5.59 -17.80
C THR A 71 -7.37 4.98 -16.93
N PHE A 72 -7.00 4.34 -15.83
CA PHE A 72 -7.95 3.76 -14.88
C PHE A 72 -8.61 4.80 -13.97
N VAL A 73 -7.89 5.85 -13.58
CA VAL A 73 -8.32 6.82 -12.57
C VAL A 73 -8.74 8.16 -13.18
N GLY A 74 -8.10 8.59 -14.27
CA GLY A 74 -8.35 9.91 -14.90
C GLY A 74 -9.47 9.95 -15.94
N CYS A 75 -9.94 8.80 -16.41
CA CYS A 75 -10.99 8.71 -17.41
C CYS A 75 -12.24 8.06 -16.80
N GLY A 76 -13.23 8.85 -16.40
CA GLY A 76 -14.50 8.33 -15.91
C GLY A 76 -15.11 7.22 -16.80
N ASN A 77 -14.88 7.30 -18.11
CA ASN A 77 -15.29 6.28 -19.07
C ASN A 77 -14.43 5.01 -19.04
N ALA A 78 -13.14 5.10 -18.73
CA ALA A 78 -12.27 3.94 -18.61
C ALA A 78 -12.48 3.22 -17.26
N ILE A 79 -12.79 3.97 -16.21
CA ILE A 79 -13.25 3.43 -14.92
C ILE A 79 -14.55 2.64 -15.12
N GLN A 80 -15.51 3.17 -15.88
CA GLN A 80 -16.74 2.44 -16.21
C GLN A 80 -16.49 1.18 -17.02
N ALA A 81 -15.57 1.21 -17.99
CA ALA A 81 -15.25 0.05 -18.84
C ALA A 81 -14.50 -1.05 -18.06
N ALA A 82 -13.60 -0.67 -17.16
CA ALA A 82 -12.86 -1.62 -16.31
C ALA A 82 -13.67 -2.13 -15.11
N SER A 83 -14.80 -1.50 -14.81
CA SER A 83 -15.58 -1.68 -13.58
C SER A 83 -16.73 -2.68 -13.72
N VAL A 84 -16.94 -3.26 -14.87
CA VAL A 84 -18.01 -4.26 -15.04
C VAL A 84 -17.49 -5.64 -14.64
N LEU A 85 -17.71 -6.01 -13.39
CA LEU A 85 -17.59 -7.40 -12.97
C LEU A 85 -18.66 -8.25 -13.69
N PRO A 86 -18.44 -9.58 -13.87
CA PRO A 86 -19.36 -10.48 -14.52
C PRO A 86 -20.80 -10.48 -13.95
N ASN A 87 -20.97 -9.98 -12.74
CA ASN A 87 -22.26 -9.85 -12.05
C ASN A 87 -22.91 -8.45 -12.22
N GLY A 88 -22.42 -7.60 -13.10
CA GLY A 88 -22.95 -6.25 -13.36
C GLY A 88 -22.64 -5.23 -12.26
N LYS A 89 -21.86 -5.59 -11.24
CA LYS A 89 -21.41 -4.64 -10.22
C LYS A 89 -20.13 -3.95 -10.69
N ASN A 90 -20.11 -2.63 -10.60
CA ASN A 90 -18.95 -1.81 -10.88
C ASN A 90 -17.89 -2.01 -9.78
N ALA A 91 -16.84 -2.77 -10.05
CA ALA A 91 -15.75 -2.97 -9.09
C ALA A 91 -15.01 -1.65 -8.77
N PHE A 92 -14.98 -0.73 -9.71
CA PHE A 92 -14.25 0.54 -9.56
C PHE A 92 -15.15 1.76 -9.26
N SER A 93 -16.37 1.81 -9.74
CA SER A 93 -17.29 2.89 -9.33
C SER A 93 -17.54 2.84 -7.82
N ASN A 94 -17.53 1.64 -7.29
CA ASN A 94 -17.64 1.41 -5.86
C ASN A 94 -16.37 1.86 -5.08
N ILE A 95 -15.19 1.85 -5.68
CA ILE A 95 -13.94 2.32 -5.05
C ILE A 95 -13.93 3.85 -4.90
N TYR A 96 -14.70 4.55 -5.72
CA TYR A 96 -14.66 6.00 -5.81
C TYR A 96 -15.91 6.72 -5.30
N GLU A 97 -16.92 5.99 -4.86
CA GLU A 97 -18.04 6.57 -4.11
C GLU A 97 -17.59 6.88 -2.68
N LYS A 98 -17.94 8.07 -2.18
CA LYS A 98 -17.48 8.63 -0.92
C LYS A 98 -17.66 7.70 0.30
N GLU A 99 -18.78 6.99 0.35
CA GLU A 99 -19.12 6.04 1.42
C GLU A 99 -18.23 4.80 1.39
N ILE A 100 -17.75 4.45 0.21
CA ILE A 100 -16.87 3.30 -0.03
C ILE A 100 -15.41 3.66 0.21
N CYS A 101 -15.01 4.91 0.00
CA CYS A 101 -13.69 5.36 0.45
C CYS A 101 -13.53 5.17 1.97
N GLU A 102 -14.56 5.39 2.77
CA GLU A 102 -14.52 5.17 4.22
C GLU A 102 -14.35 3.69 4.58
N GLU A 103 -15.13 2.79 3.99
CA GLU A 103 -15.01 1.35 4.20
C GLU A 103 -13.74 0.76 3.57
N LEU A 104 -13.38 1.21 2.38
CA LEU A 104 -12.23 0.70 1.63
C LEU A 104 -10.91 1.07 2.29
N TRP A 105 -10.79 2.25 2.85
CA TRP A 105 -9.60 2.70 3.55
C TRP A 105 -9.47 2.12 4.97
N HIS A 106 -10.55 1.58 5.53
CA HIS A 106 -10.55 0.95 6.85
C HIS A 106 -10.59 -0.59 6.82
N ILE A 107 -11.12 -1.20 5.75
CA ILE A 107 -11.42 -2.64 5.78
C ILE A 107 -11.01 -3.34 4.47
N ASN A 108 -10.34 -2.67 3.53
CA ASN A 108 -10.36 -3.19 2.17
C ASN A 108 -9.45 -4.38 1.90
N LYS A 109 -10.04 -5.54 1.99
CA LYS A 109 -9.60 -6.78 1.38
C LYS A 109 -9.63 -6.76 -0.17
N GLU A 110 -10.05 -5.65 -0.78
CA GLU A 110 -10.39 -5.57 -2.20
C GLU A 110 -9.57 -4.58 -3.00
N PHE A 111 -8.34 -4.25 -2.57
CA PHE A 111 -7.43 -3.59 -3.49
C PHE A 111 -7.16 -4.53 -4.66
N ILE A 112 -7.82 -4.23 -5.77
CA ILE A 112 -7.97 -5.12 -6.91
C ILE A 112 -6.63 -5.62 -7.42
N TRP A 113 -5.63 -4.77 -7.48
CA TRP A 113 -4.32 -5.18 -7.97
C TRP A 113 -3.46 -5.97 -6.97
N LEU A 114 -3.84 -6.03 -5.69
CA LEU A 114 -3.24 -6.98 -4.74
C LEU A 114 -3.82 -8.39 -4.86
N ARG A 115 -5.00 -8.56 -5.45
CA ARG A 115 -5.61 -9.87 -5.63
C ARG A 115 -5.00 -10.60 -6.82
N ASP A 116 -4.72 -11.86 -6.62
CA ASP A 116 -4.29 -12.79 -7.67
C ASP A 116 -5.48 -13.67 -8.08
N SER A 117 -6.58 -13.06 -8.45
CA SER A 117 -7.79 -13.77 -8.89
C SER A 117 -8.06 -13.51 -10.37
N GLU A 118 -8.74 -14.44 -11.01
CA GLU A 118 -9.21 -14.30 -12.39
C GLU A 118 -10.08 -13.05 -12.57
N THR A 119 -10.85 -12.72 -11.55
CA THR A 119 -11.69 -11.50 -11.52
C THR A 119 -10.85 -10.24 -11.67
N VAL A 120 -9.70 -10.16 -10.97
CA VAL A 120 -8.79 -9.01 -11.05
C VAL A 120 -8.12 -8.95 -12.42
N VAL A 121 -7.64 -10.09 -12.92
CA VAL A 121 -7.02 -10.18 -14.26
C VAL A 121 -8.00 -9.71 -15.33
N ASN A 122 -9.26 -10.13 -15.24
CA ASN A 122 -10.29 -9.73 -16.19
C ASN A 122 -10.67 -8.25 -16.07
N ALA A 123 -10.61 -7.66 -14.87
CA ALA A 123 -10.98 -6.26 -14.63
C ALA A 123 -9.87 -5.28 -15.05
N ILE A 124 -8.60 -5.54 -14.67
CA ILE A 124 -7.48 -4.61 -14.90
C ILE A 124 -6.50 -5.07 -15.98
N GLY A 125 -6.60 -6.31 -16.40
CA GLY A 125 -5.71 -6.96 -17.37
C GLY A 125 -4.36 -7.37 -16.78
N GLU A 126 -3.80 -8.45 -17.30
CA GLU A 126 -2.48 -8.99 -16.85
C GLU A 126 -1.33 -8.00 -17.07
N SER A 127 -1.50 -7.02 -17.94
CA SER A 127 -0.50 -6.02 -18.26
C SER A 127 -0.46 -4.84 -17.29
N HIS A 128 -1.36 -4.78 -16.30
CA HIS A 128 -1.32 -3.74 -15.27
C HIS A 128 -0.06 -3.86 -14.43
N LEU A 129 0.73 -2.77 -14.33
CA LEU A 129 2.06 -2.82 -13.73
C LEU A 129 2.03 -3.10 -12.23
N GLY A 130 1.06 -2.56 -11.50
CA GLY A 130 0.87 -2.82 -10.07
C GLY A 130 0.55 -4.29 -9.80
N TYR A 131 -0.40 -4.86 -10.56
CA TYR A 131 -0.76 -6.27 -10.47
C TYR A 131 0.44 -7.18 -10.77
N LYS A 132 1.13 -6.96 -11.88
CA LYS A 132 2.32 -7.71 -12.26
C LYS A 132 3.42 -7.61 -11.20
N TRP A 133 3.64 -6.40 -10.69
CA TRP A 133 4.61 -6.18 -9.62
C TRP A 133 4.27 -7.02 -8.38
N TRP A 134 3.02 -6.96 -7.91
CA TRP A 134 2.57 -7.73 -6.76
C TRP A 134 2.72 -9.23 -6.96
N LYS A 135 2.17 -9.76 -8.05
CA LYS A 135 2.25 -11.17 -8.42
C LYS A 135 3.69 -11.70 -8.39
N ASP A 136 4.63 -10.94 -8.97
CA ASP A 136 6.04 -11.32 -8.98
C ASP A 136 6.66 -11.31 -7.56
N ARG A 137 6.27 -10.37 -6.70
CA ARG A 137 6.83 -10.24 -5.35
C ARG A 137 6.38 -11.35 -4.43
N VAL A 138 5.14 -11.77 -4.50
CA VAL A 138 4.54 -12.76 -3.60
C VAL A 138 4.56 -14.19 -4.13
N ARG A 139 4.92 -14.41 -5.39
CA ARG A 139 4.83 -15.72 -6.06
C ARG A 139 5.42 -16.90 -5.27
N LYS A 140 6.63 -16.72 -4.72
CA LYS A 140 7.29 -17.79 -3.94
C LYS A 140 6.65 -17.96 -2.58
N LEU A 141 6.21 -16.88 -1.96
CA LEU A 141 5.53 -16.91 -0.67
C LEU A 141 4.15 -17.57 -0.80
N LYS A 142 3.36 -17.21 -1.81
CA LYS A 142 2.08 -17.84 -2.13
C LYS A 142 2.24 -19.36 -2.30
N LYS A 143 3.25 -19.80 -3.06
CA LYS A 143 3.55 -21.24 -3.22
C LYS A 143 3.89 -21.93 -1.90
N ALA A 144 4.64 -21.26 -1.01
CA ALA A 144 5.06 -21.84 0.28
C ALA A 144 3.92 -21.87 1.30
N CYS A 145 3.02 -20.88 1.28
CA CYS A 145 1.89 -20.80 2.20
C CYS A 145 0.68 -21.62 1.72
N GLY A 146 0.51 -21.77 0.41
CA GLY A 146 -0.66 -22.45 -0.18
C GLY A 146 -1.96 -21.62 -0.07
N CYS A 147 -1.85 -20.29 0.06
CA CYS A 147 -2.99 -19.39 0.22
C CYS A 147 -2.80 -18.09 -0.54
N GLU A 148 -3.86 -17.29 -0.69
CA GLU A 148 -3.80 -15.94 -1.23
C GLU A 148 -3.14 -14.99 -0.21
N ILE A 149 -2.05 -14.32 -0.62
CA ILE A 149 -1.26 -13.49 0.28
C ILE A 149 -1.94 -12.13 0.53
N SER A 150 -2.61 -11.57 -0.48
CA SER A 150 -3.26 -10.27 -0.38
C SER A 150 -4.33 -10.19 0.73
N GLU A 151 -4.92 -11.33 1.08
CA GLU A 151 -5.94 -11.42 2.14
C GLU A 151 -5.33 -11.52 3.55
N LYS A 152 -4.03 -11.68 3.65
CA LYS A 152 -3.32 -11.99 4.92
C LYS A 152 -2.26 -10.97 5.31
N VAL A 153 -2.16 -9.90 4.55
CA VAL A 153 -1.16 -8.86 4.77
C VAL A 153 -1.78 -7.47 4.78
N PHE A 154 -1.11 -6.56 5.46
CA PHE A 154 -1.37 -5.14 5.38
C PHE A 154 -0.15 -4.42 4.84
N CYS A 155 -0.29 -3.80 3.67
CA CYS A 155 0.79 -3.06 3.01
C CYS A 155 0.68 -1.58 3.34
N ILE A 156 1.79 -0.94 3.70
CA ILE A 156 1.85 0.50 4.01
C ILE A 156 2.92 1.14 3.15
N GLU A 157 2.59 2.27 2.54
CA GLU A 157 3.51 3.09 1.78
C GLU A 157 4.10 4.21 2.64
N CYS A 158 5.41 4.42 2.56
CA CYS A 158 6.09 5.48 3.29
C CYS A 158 5.66 6.86 2.79
N PHE A 159 5.45 6.99 1.49
CA PHE A 159 4.94 8.15 0.81
C PHE A 159 3.66 7.76 0.04
N PRO A 160 2.50 8.36 0.33
CA PRO A 160 1.22 7.83 -0.12
C PRO A 160 0.85 8.17 -1.58
N TYR A 161 1.47 9.18 -2.16
CA TYR A 161 1.17 9.62 -3.53
C TYR A 161 2.01 8.88 -4.55
N HIS A 162 1.45 8.66 -5.74
CA HIS A 162 2.18 8.08 -6.86
C HIS A 162 3.35 8.97 -7.28
N THR A 163 4.48 8.37 -7.55
CA THR A 163 5.67 9.11 -7.96
C THR A 163 6.47 8.38 -9.03
N LYS A 164 7.13 9.15 -9.89
CA LYS A 164 8.08 8.62 -10.88
C LYS A 164 9.44 8.29 -10.26
N HIS A 165 9.72 8.82 -9.07
CA HIS A 165 10.99 8.67 -8.37
C HIS A 165 10.75 8.56 -6.87
N LYS A 166 11.71 7.98 -6.14
CA LYS A 166 11.64 7.94 -4.68
C LYS A 166 11.56 9.37 -4.12
N MET A 167 10.60 9.60 -3.23
CA MET A 167 10.47 10.83 -2.44
C MET A 167 11.03 10.59 -1.05
N ALA A 168 11.61 11.63 -0.45
CA ALA A 168 12.32 11.54 0.82
C ALA A 168 11.97 12.70 1.77
N PHE A 169 10.69 13.07 1.83
CA PHE A 169 10.19 14.04 2.81
C PHE A 169 8.91 13.54 3.47
N ASP A 170 8.72 13.96 4.70
CA ASP A 170 7.56 13.56 5.49
C ASP A 170 6.34 14.40 5.15
N LEU A 171 5.18 13.74 5.20
CA LEU A 171 3.88 14.37 5.06
C LEU A 171 3.09 14.25 6.36
N PRO A 172 2.27 15.24 6.72
CA PRO A 172 1.42 15.18 7.90
C PRO A 172 0.52 13.94 7.95
N SER A 173 -0.01 13.50 6.79
CA SER A 173 -0.81 12.27 6.67
C SER A 173 -0.06 11.01 7.08
N GLY A 174 1.28 11.02 7.00
CA GLY A 174 2.11 9.90 7.39
C GLY A 174 1.93 9.47 8.84
N LYS A 175 1.59 10.39 9.74
CA LYS A 175 1.32 10.08 11.15
C LYS A 175 0.17 9.10 11.35
N TYR A 176 -0.80 9.11 10.46
CA TYR A 176 -1.93 8.19 10.51
C TYR A 176 -1.50 6.74 10.28
N VAL A 177 -0.62 6.51 9.31
CA VAL A 177 -0.08 5.16 9.05
C VAL A 177 0.98 4.74 10.08
N ASP A 178 1.65 5.71 10.72
CA ASP A 178 2.58 5.43 11.81
C ASP A 178 1.87 4.79 13.01
N ASP A 179 0.65 5.22 13.32
CA ASP A 179 -0.16 4.66 14.40
C ASP A 179 -0.46 3.17 14.17
N PHE A 180 -0.70 2.75 12.93
CA PHE A 180 -0.85 1.32 12.60
C PHE A 180 0.44 0.54 12.85
N ILE A 181 1.61 1.12 12.54
CA ILE A 181 2.89 0.43 12.74
C ILE A 181 3.20 0.30 14.23
N TYR A 182 2.95 1.34 15.02
CA TYR A 182 3.11 1.26 16.46
C TYR A 182 2.17 0.22 17.09
N SER A 183 0.90 0.19 16.68
CA SER A 183 -0.04 -0.84 17.12
C SER A 183 0.44 -2.25 16.72
N ALA A 184 0.92 -2.43 15.50
CA ALA A 184 1.47 -3.70 15.05
C ALA A 184 2.69 -4.15 15.87
N MET A 185 3.55 -3.20 16.30
CA MET A 185 4.68 -3.50 17.18
C MET A 185 4.22 -3.88 18.59
N GLU A 186 3.21 -3.20 19.14
CA GLU A 186 2.61 -3.53 20.45
C GLU A 186 1.91 -4.90 20.45
N GLU A 187 1.29 -5.26 19.32
CA GLU A 187 0.62 -6.54 19.10
C GLU A 187 1.56 -7.67 18.62
N GLU A 188 2.87 -7.42 18.62
CA GLU A 188 3.90 -8.38 18.21
C GLU A 188 3.72 -8.95 16.78
N LYS A 189 3.05 -8.20 15.87
CA LYS A 189 2.87 -8.59 14.47
C LYS A 189 4.21 -8.66 13.74
N VAL A 190 4.30 -9.51 12.72
CA VAL A 190 5.48 -9.58 11.85
C VAL A 190 5.51 -8.39 10.91
N ILE A 191 6.60 -7.65 10.89
CA ILE A 191 6.80 -6.50 9.99
C ILE A 191 7.91 -6.83 9.00
N VAL A 192 7.62 -6.78 7.71
CA VAL A 192 8.60 -6.98 6.64
C VAL A 192 8.94 -5.63 6.03
N LEU A 193 10.17 -5.19 6.16
CA LEU A 193 10.66 -3.95 5.59
C LEU A 193 11.13 -4.16 4.16
N MET A 194 10.29 -3.82 3.21
CA MET A 194 10.55 -4.05 1.78
C MET A 194 11.38 -2.93 1.16
N ARG A 195 11.03 -1.67 1.42
CA ARG A 195 11.72 -0.49 0.83
C ARG A 195 11.85 0.64 1.84
N SER A 196 12.55 1.70 1.45
CA SER A 196 12.67 2.95 2.22
C SER A 196 13.14 2.75 3.67
N ARG A 197 14.11 1.83 3.89
CA ARG A 197 14.63 1.46 5.22
C ARG A 197 15.02 2.69 6.05
N ARG A 198 15.79 3.60 5.44
CA ARG A 198 16.27 4.81 6.13
C ARG A 198 15.12 5.69 6.60
N GLU A 199 14.14 5.88 5.73
CA GLU A 199 12.97 6.73 6.00
C GLU A 199 12.10 6.12 7.09
N TRP A 200 11.84 4.81 7.02
CA TRP A 200 11.07 4.11 8.05
C TRP A 200 11.76 4.13 9.42
N PHE A 201 13.06 3.89 9.49
CA PHE A 201 13.80 3.92 10.76
C PHE A 201 13.88 5.33 11.35
N ALA A 202 13.97 6.37 10.52
CA ALA A 202 13.94 7.75 10.97
C ALA A 202 12.54 8.13 11.54
N ARG A 203 11.48 7.58 10.96
CA ARG A 203 10.10 7.93 11.27
C ARG A 203 9.52 7.11 12.43
N ILE A 204 9.76 5.82 12.47
CA ILE A 204 9.20 4.89 13.47
C ILE A 204 10.25 4.56 14.53
N LYS A 205 10.14 5.22 15.69
CA LYS A 205 11.08 4.99 16.79
C LYS A 205 11.00 3.55 17.30
N GLY A 206 12.13 2.89 17.38
CA GLY A 206 12.23 1.52 17.88
C GLY A 206 12.05 0.44 16.82
N LEU A 207 11.62 0.77 15.61
CA LEU A 207 11.42 -0.21 14.53
C LEU A 207 12.70 -0.97 14.19
N GLU A 208 13.86 -0.29 14.18
CA GLU A 208 15.16 -0.92 13.85
C GLU A 208 15.52 -2.07 14.80
N ASN A 209 15.09 -1.97 16.06
CA ASN A 209 15.35 -2.96 17.11
C ASN A 209 14.14 -3.86 17.41
N TYR A 210 13.13 -3.81 16.57
CA TYR A 210 11.91 -4.59 16.77
C TYR A 210 12.17 -6.08 16.50
N SER A 211 11.86 -6.95 17.45
CA SER A 211 12.18 -8.39 17.41
C SER A 211 11.51 -9.16 16.27
N ASN A 212 10.34 -8.71 15.84
CA ASN A 212 9.59 -9.31 14.73
C ASN A 212 9.75 -8.56 13.40
N LEU A 213 10.80 -7.72 13.30
CA LEU A 213 11.16 -7.09 12.04
C LEU A 213 11.95 -8.07 11.15
N ILE A 214 11.51 -8.19 9.91
CA ILE A 214 12.20 -8.90 8.83
C ILE A 214 12.77 -7.91 7.84
N LEU A 215 14.06 -7.98 7.62
CA LEU A 215 14.76 -7.16 6.62
C LEU A 215 15.05 -7.98 5.37
N LEU A 216 14.71 -7.42 4.21
CA LEU A 216 15.11 -8.01 2.94
C LEU A 216 16.61 -7.76 2.67
N ASN A 217 17.30 -8.76 2.14
CA ASN A 217 18.70 -8.65 1.73
C ASN A 217 18.88 -7.64 0.58
N SER A 218 17.89 -7.52 -0.30
CA SER A 218 17.86 -6.57 -1.40
C SER A 218 16.62 -5.67 -1.33
N CYS A 219 16.83 -4.37 -1.15
CA CYS A 219 15.77 -3.36 -1.26
C CYS A 219 15.46 -2.96 -2.72
N GLN A 220 16.24 -3.40 -3.69
CA GLN A 220 15.97 -3.19 -5.11
C GLN A 220 15.05 -4.28 -5.65
N ASN A 221 15.34 -5.53 -5.30
CA ASN A 221 14.49 -6.66 -5.63
C ASN A 221 13.74 -7.13 -4.38
N VAL A 222 12.58 -6.54 -4.12
CA VAL A 222 11.76 -6.78 -2.92
C VAL A 222 10.94 -8.07 -2.97
N SER A 223 11.44 -9.10 -3.66
CA SER A 223 10.76 -10.40 -3.73
C SER A 223 10.68 -11.07 -2.35
N LEU A 224 9.50 -11.46 -1.93
CA LEU A 224 9.28 -12.27 -0.72
C LEU A 224 9.66 -13.72 -1.02
N SER A 225 10.90 -14.05 -0.74
CA SER A 225 11.48 -15.35 -1.12
C SER A 225 12.60 -15.77 -0.17
N PRO A 226 12.88 -17.08 -0.04
CA PRO A 226 13.91 -17.62 0.86
C PRO A 226 15.33 -17.10 0.55
N GLY A 227 15.58 -16.67 -0.69
CA GLY A 227 16.89 -16.09 -1.07
C GLY A 227 17.02 -14.60 -0.76
N ASN A 228 15.96 -13.93 -0.34
CA ASN A 228 15.96 -12.49 -0.07
C ASN A 228 15.80 -12.14 1.42
N MET A 229 15.87 -13.11 2.30
CA MET A 229 15.86 -12.93 3.76
C MET A 229 16.60 -14.09 4.42
N THR A 230 16.81 -14.04 5.74
CA THR A 230 17.40 -15.16 6.46
C THR A 230 16.45 -16.37 6.45
N LYS A 231 17.01 -17.58 6.65
CA LYS A 231 16.20 -18.80 6.73
C LYS A 231 15.17 -18.72 7.87
N SER A 232 15.57 -18.22 9.02
CA SER A 232 14.70 -18.03 10.19
C SER A 232 13.55 -17.08 9.88
N ASP A 233 13.82 -15.96 9.21
CA ASP A 233 12.80 -14.98 8.84
C ASP A 233 11.81 -15.55 7.83
N TRP A 234 12.31 -16.32 6.86
CA TRP A 234 11.45 -17.02 5.92
C TRP A 234 10.51 -18.00 6.60
N GLU A 235 11.05 -18.84 7.50
CA GLU A 235 10.26 -19.81 8.26
C GLU A 235 9.21 -19.11 9.15
N LYS A 236 9.62 -18.02 9.83
CA LYS A 236 8.72 -17.16 10.62
C LYS A 236 7.58 -16.61 9.75
N LEU A 237 7.91 -15.99 8.62
CA LEU A 237 6.93 -15.39 7.72
C LEU A 237 5.92 -16.41 7.19
N VAL A 238 6.41 -17.54 6.68
CA VAL A 238 5.54 -18.62 6.17
C VAL A 238 4.65 -19.21 7.27
N LYS A 239 5.18 -19.41 8.49
CA LYS A 239 4.41 -19.90 9.63
C LYS A 239 3.29 -18.93 10.04
N THR A 240 3.57 -17.63 10.02
CA THR A 240 2.59 -16.61 10.41
C THR A 240 1.43 -16.50 9.42
N LEU A 241 1.68 -16.78 8.14
CA LEU A 241 0.68 -16.67 7.07
C LEU A 241 -0.16 -17.95 6.86
N LYS A 242 0.27 -19.08 7.38
CA LYS A 242 -0.51 -20.34 7.40
C LYS A 242 -1.56 -20.33 8.48
#